data_80e782e951ee11cb1163110b40f5de50
#
_entry.id   80e782e951ee11cb1163110b40f5de50
#
_cell.length_a   1.000
_cell.length_b   1.000
_cell.length_c   1.000
_cell.angle_alpha   90.00
_cell.angle_beta   90.00
_cell.angle_gamma   90.00
#
_symmetry.space_group_name_H-M   'P 1'
#
loop_
_entity.id
_entity.type
_entity.pdbx_description
1 polymer ?
#
loop_
_entity_poly.entity_id
_entity_poly.type
_entity_poly.pdbx_seq_one_letter_code
_entity_poly.pdbx_strand_id
1 'polypeptide(L)'
;MSSLLRVEHVTISYNGKPVVQDVSFELKQGEILGIVGESGSGKSTIIKAVMGLLGEEGLVTKGDIWYKGENLTDMSTKELRRYLGKEIGMVFQDCKSALCPVRKIGVQIHEAVSEHEKASRHEVRNRAGEIMKKIGLNDADRVLDSYPFELSGGMNQRVGICTAMIMRPKLLLADEPTSALDVTVQKQVVE
;
A
#
# COMPACT_ATOMS: atom_id res chain seq x y z
N MET A 1 14.08 -5.43 -20.46
CA MET A 1 12.99 -5.83 -19.53
C MET A 1 12.00 -4.67 -19.52
N SER A 2 10.70 -4.94 -19.62
CA SER A 2 9.68 -3.89 -19.62
C SER A 2 9.57 -3.25 -18.24
N SER A 3 9.34 -1.95 -18.19
CA SER A 3 9.06 -1.20 -16.98
C SER A 3 7.82 -1.75 -16.27
N LEU A 4 7.87 -1.89 -14.94
CA LEU A 4 6.71 -2.24 -14.12
C LEU A 4 5.87 -1.00 -13.81
N LEU A 5 6.52 0.07 -13.36
CA LEU A 5 5.93 1.39 -13.10
C LEU A 5 6.80 2.45 -13.75
N ARG A 6 6.19 3.39 -14.45
CA ARG A 6 6.86 4.55 -15.04
C ARG A 6 6.04 5.80 -14.79
N VAL A 7 6.68 6.77 -14.22
CA VAL A 7 6.14 8.11 -13.97
C VAL A 7 6.87 9.08 -14.90
N GLU A 8 6.13 9.82 -15.73
CA GLU A 8 6.69 10.69 -16.78
C GLU A 8 6.17 12.10 -16.62
N HIS A 9 7.08 13.03 -16.31
CA HIS A 9 6.82 14.48 -16.24
C HIS A 9 5.60 14.85 -15.40
N VAL A 10 5.34 14.10 -14.32
CA VAL A 10 4.15 14.23 -13.49
C VAL A 10 4.20 15.51 -12.67
N THR A 11 3.13 16.30 -12.79
CA THR A 11 2.83 17.43 -11.93
C THR A 11 1.49 17.19 -11.24
N ILE A 12 1.46 17.31 -9.91
CA ILE A 12 0.27 17.12 -9.09
C ILE A 12 -0.08 18.42 -8.39
N SER A 13 -1.33 18.82 -8.46
CA SER A 13 -1.83 20.06 -7.86
C SER A 13 -3.00 19.77 -6.93
N TYR A 14 -3.11 20.56 -5.85
CA TYR A 14 -4.29 20.64 -4.98
C TYR A 14 -4.87 22.05 -5.07
N ASN A 15 -6.16 22.16 -5.36
CA ASN A 15 -6.83 23.45 -5.54
C ASN A 15 -6.07 24.39 -6.51
N GLY A 16 -5.53 23.82 -7.59
CA GLY A 16 -4.75 24.56 -8.60
C GLY A 16 -3.32 24.94 -8.20
N LYS A 17 -2.88 24.63 -6.97
CA LYS A 17 -1.50 24.87 -6.52
C LYS A 17 -0.65 23.62 -6.72
N PRO A 18 0.46 23.69 -7.46
CA PRO A 18 1.33 22.53 -7.66
C PRO A 18 2.07 22.17 -6.37
N VAL A 19 2.00 20.90 -5.99
CA VAL A 19 2.69 20.30 -4.83
C VAL A 19 3.85 19.41 -5.29
N VAL A 20 3.68 18.74 -6.42
CA VAL A 20 4.73 17.96 -7.09
C VAL A 20 4.88 18.53 -8.49
N GLN A 21 6.11 18.75 -8.96
CA GLN A 21 6.37 19.36 -10.25
C GLN A 21 7.40 18.58 -11.04
N ASP A 22 7.03 18.18 -12.26
CA ASP A 22 7.90 17.58 -13.28
C ASP A 22 8.74 16.39 -12.76
N VAL A 23 8.09 15.45 -12.09
CA VAL A 23 8.76 14.26 -11.54
C VAL A 23 8.71 13.12 -12.55
N SER A 24 9.87 12.50 -12.80
CA SER A 24 10.00 11.33 -13.67
C SER A 24 10.88 10.27 -13.01
N PHE A 25 10.43 9.01 -13.04
CA PHE A 25 11.21 7.86 -12.63
C PHE A 25 10.64 6.57 -13.24
N GLU A 26 11.44 5.53 -13.21
CA GLU A 26 11.07 4.20 -13.69
C GLU A 26 11.42 3.15 -12.64
N LEU A 27 10.58 2.13 -12.50
CA LEU A 27 10.80 0.97 -11.66
C LEU A 27 10.60 -0.30 -12.48
N LYS A 28 11.58 -1.20 -12.48
CA LYS A 28 11.49 -2.51 -13.11
C LYS A 28 11.05 -3.57 -12.13
N GLN A 29 10.61 -4.70 -12.64
CA GLN A 29 10.25 -5.84 -11.79
C GLN A 29 11.48 -6.34 -11.00
N GLY A 30 11.30 -6.52 -9.68
CA GLY A 30 12.36 -6.97 -8.78
C GLY A 30 13.29 -5.85 -8.28
N GLU A 31 13.04 -4.60 -8.66
CA GLU A 31 13.77 -3.44 -8.15
C GLU A 31 13.09 -2.83 -6.93
N ILE A 32 13.89 -2.19 -6.09
CA ILE A 32 13.44 -1.35 -4.97
C ILE A 32 13.86 0.09 -5.27
N LEU A 33 12.89 1.02 -5.27
CA LEU A 33 13.11 2.45 -5.46
C LEU A 33 12.79 3.19 -4.17
N GLY A 34 13.75 3.89 -3.60
CA GLY A 34 13.56 4.78 -2.46
C GLY A 34 13.38 6.25 -2.93
N ILE A 35 12.26 6.86 -2.53
CA ILE A 35 12.02 8.31 -2.72
C ILE A 35 12.35 9.02 -1.42
N VAL A 36 13.38 9.86 -1.42
CA VAL A 36 13.89 10.58 -0.25
C VAL A 36 13.66 12.07 -0.41
N GLY A 37 13.38 12.75 0.68
CA GLY A 37 13.19 14.20 0.71
C GLY A 37 12.63 14.67 2.05
N GLU A 38 12.59 15.98 2.26
CA GLU A 38 12.08 16.59 3.48
C GLU A 38 10.58 16.30 3.71
N SER A 39 10.11 16.48 4.95
CA SER A 39 8.68 16.40 5.25
C SER A 39 7.92 17.45 4.44
N GLY A 40 6.79 17.06 3.83
CA GLY A 40 6.00 17.95 2.97
C GLY A 40 6.52 18.09 1.53
N SER A 41 7.61 17.42 1.12
CA SER A 41 8.15 17.51 -0.26
C SER A 41 7.31 16.77 -1.32
N GLY A 42 6.17 16.17 -0.97
CA GLY A 42 5.28 15.53 -1.93
C GLY A 42 5.48 14.01 -2.12
N LYS A 43 6.34 13.34 -1.33
CA LYS A 43 6.58 11.89 -1.44
C LYS A 43 5.29 11.06 -1.36
N SER A 44 4.52 11.25 -0.30
CA SER A 44 3.23 10.56 -0.12
C SER A 44 2.20 10.96 -1.19
N THR A 45 2.31 12.15 -1.75
CA THR A 45 1.45 12.63 -2.84
C THR A 45 1.68 11.83 -4.12
N ILE A 46 2.94 11.52 -4.45
CA ILE A 46 3.27 10.66 -5.61
C ILE A 46 2.68 9.26 -5.43
N ILE A 47 2.85 8.65 -4.24
CA ILE A 47 2.27 7.34 -3.92
C ILE A 47 0.75 7.37 -4.07
N LYS A 48 0.10 8.40 -3.51
CA LYS A 48 -1.35 8.58 -3.62
C LYS A 48 -1.82 8.76 -5.07
N ALA A 49 -1.02 9.44 -5.92
CA ALA A 49 -1.34 9.57 -7.33
C ALA A 49 -1.35 8.23 -8.06
N VAL A 50 -0.34 7.36 -7.82
CA VAL A 50 -0.30 6.00 -8.37
C VAL A 50 -1.53 5.18 -7.93
N MET A 51 -2.01 5.38 -6.71
CA MET A 51 -3.18 4.69 -6.15
C MET A 51 -4.53 5.34 -6.52
N GLY A 52 -4.53 6.48 -7.20
CA GLY A 52 -5.77 7.25 -7.44
C GLY A 52 -6.42 7.77 -6.16
N LEU A 53 -5.63 8.03 -5.11
CA LEU A 53 -6.07 8.45 -3.79
C LEU A 53 -5.75 9.93 -3.49
N LEU A 54 -5.71 10.78 -4.51
CA LEU A 54 -5.45 12.22 -4.32
C LEU A 54 -6.61 12.96 -3.66
N GLY A 55 -7.82 12.36 -3.59
CA GLY A 55 -9.03 13.01 -3.10
C GLY A 55 -9.64 13.95 -4.14
N GLU A 56 -10.71 14.65 -3.74
CA GLU A 56 -11.49 15.52 -4.66
C GLU A 56 -10.71 16.78 -5.10
N GLU A 57 -9.80 17.26 -4.26
CA GLU A 57 -9.04 18.49 -4.51
C GLU A 57 -7.72 18.24 -5.26
N GLY A 58 -7.26 16.98 -5.33
CA GLY A 58 -5.99 16.59 -5.90
C GLY A 58 -6.12 16.06 -7.33
N LEU A 59 -5.25 16.54 -8.22
CA LEU A 59 -5.27 16.13 -9.62
C LEU A 59 -3.85 16.03 -10.19
N VAL A 60 -3.59 15.00 -11.00
CA VAL A 60 -2.46 14.97 -11.90
C VAL A 60 -2.77 15.95 -13.05
N THR A 61 -2.06 17.08 -13.08
CA THR A 61 -2.31 18.17 -14.03
C THR A 61 -1.45 18.09 -15.28
N LYS A 62 -0.34 17.35 -15.22
CA LYS A 62 0.56 17.08 -16.36
C LYS A 62 1.25 15.73 -16.16
N GLY A 63 1.68 15.15 -17.28
CA GLY A 63 2.42 13.89 -17.30
C GLY A 63 1.53 12.68 -17.07
N ASP A 64 2.14 11.50 -17.10
CA ASP A 64 1.46 10.22 -17.10
C ASP A 64 2.08 9.25 -16.10
N ILE A 65 1.24 8.35 -15.58
CA ILE A 65 1.65 7.24 -14.71
C ILE A 65 1.29 5.93 -15.40
N TRP A 66 2.31 5.17 -15.77
CA TRP A 66 2.16 3.90 -16.49
C TRP A 66 2.43 2.71 -15.59
N TYR A 67 1.52 1.76 -15.55
CA TYR A 67 1.71 0.47 -14.91
C TYR A 67 1.58 -0.65 -15.94
N LYS A 68 2.65 -1.41 -16.16
CA LYS A 68 2.70 -2.47 -17.18
C LYS A 68 2.26 -2.04 -18.59
N GLY A 69 2.49 -0.77 -18.95
CA GLY A 69 2.09 -0.20 -20.23
C GLY A 69 0.67 0.37 -20.29
N GLU A 70 -0.09 0.30 -19.21
CA GLU A 70 -1.42 0.90 -19.07
C GLU A 70 -1.32 2.24 -18.34
N ASN A 71 -1.94 3.30 -18.88
CA ASN A 71 -1.91 4.63 -18.28
C ASN A 71 -2.93 4.73 -17.15
N LEU A 72 -2.45 4.77 -15.90
CA LEU A 72 -3.31 4.85 -14.71
C LEU A 72 -4.03 6.21 -14.59
N THR A 73 -3.45 7.29 -15.15
CA THR A 73 -4.02 8.64 -15.05
C THR A 73 -5.30 8.81 -15.89
N ASP A 74 -5.46 7.99 -16.94
CA ASP A 74 -6.64 8.00 -17.82
C ASP A 74 -7.75 7.05 -17.33
N MET A 75 -7.45 6.22 -16.32
CA MET A 75 -8.41 5.23 -15.83
C MET A 75 -9.49 5.85 -14.95
N SER A 76 -10.71 5.42 -15.15
CA SER A 76 -11.77 5.63 -14.18
C SER A 76 -11.48 4.88 -12.86
N THR A 77 -12.06 5.34 -11.76
CA THR A 77 -11.95 4.66 -10.46
C THR A 77 -12.31 3.17 -10.52
N LYS A 78 -13.29 2.80 -11.37
CA LYS A 78 -13.72 1.41 -11.57
C LYS A 78 -12.67 0.56 -12.26
N GLU A 79 -11.96 1.12 -13.22
CA GLU A 79 -10.87 0.45 -13.94
C GLU A 79 -9.65 0.29 -13.02
N LEU A 80 -9.27 1.35 -12.32
CA LEU A 80 -8.14 1.35 -11.39
C LEU A 80 -8.32 0.32 -10.26
N ARG A 81 -9.53 0.11 -9.74
CA ARG A 81 -9.85 -0.93 -8.73
C ARG A 81 -9.46 -2.34 -9.14
N ARG A 82 -9.29 -2.65 -10.43
CA ARG A 82 -8.85 -3.97 -10.90
C ARG A 82 -7.39 -4.26 -10.54
N TYR A 83 -6.60 -3.20 -10.36
CA TYR A 83 -5.18 -3.29 -10.01
C TYR A 83 -4.95 -3.14 -8.51
N LEU A 84 -5.70 -2.23 -7.87
CA LEU A 84 -5.54 -1.92 -6.45
C LEU A 84 -5.93 -3.12 -5.56
N GLY A 85 -5.10 -3.41 -4.56
CA GLY A 85 -5.27 -4.53 -3.64
C GLY A 85 -4.82 -5.88 -4.20
N LYS A 86 -4.83 -6.09 -5.52
CA LYS A 86 -4.44 -7.33 -6.19
C LYS A 86 -3.04 -7.26 -6.82
N GLU A 87 -2.85 -6.28 -7.71
CA GLU A 87 -1.60 -6.09 -8.46
C GLU A 87 -0.71 -5.02 -7.82
N ILE A 88 -1.34 -4.02 -7.22
CA ILE A 88 -0.70 -2.89 -6.54
C ILE A 88 -1.19 -2.89 -5.11
N GLY A 89 -0.28 -3.17 -4.17
CA GLY A 89 -0.51 -3.08 -2.73
C GLY A 89 0.02 -1.77 -2.17
N MET A 90 -0.55 -1.32 -1.03
CA MET A 90 -0.05 -0.12 -0.34
C MET A 90 0.05 -0.36 1.16
N VAL A 91 1.19 0.02 1.73
CA VAL A 91 1.40 0.15 3.18
C VAL A 91 1.29 1.63 3.54
N PHE A 92 0.30 1.97 4.35
CA PHE A 92 0.06 3.34 4.81
C PHE A 92 0.99 3.71 5.98
N GLN A 93 1.33 4.98 6.09
CA GLN A 93 2.09 5.52 7.22
C GLN A 93 1.40 5.26 8.56
N ASP A 94 0.09 5.49 8.63
CA ASP A 94 -0.75 5.14 9.78
C ASP A 94 -1.70 3.99 9.42
N CYS A 95 -1.20 2.76 9.57
CA CYS A 95 -1.99 1.56 9.33
C CYS A 95 -3.15 1.41 10.31
N LYS A 96 -3.07 1.98 11.53
CA LYS A 96 -4.14 1.90 12.52
C LYS A 96 -5.37 2.67 12.06
N SER A 97 -5.20 3.87 11.49
CA SER A 97 -6.31 4.68 10.97
C SER A 97 -6.97 4.08 9.74
N ALA A 98 -6.25 3.24 9.00
CA ALA A 98 -6.80 2.52 7.84
C ALA A 98 -7.66 1.30 8.22
N LEU A 99 -7.62 0.86 9.49
CA LEU A 99 -8.39 -0.27 10.00
C LEU A 99 -9.67 0.20 10.68
N CYS A 100 -10.77 -0.53 10.45
CA CYS A 100 -12.04 -0.30 11.13
C CYS A 100 -11.93 -0.72 12.61
N PRO A 101 -12.04 0.19 13.59
CA PRO A 101 -11.73 -0.11 14.98
C PRO A 101 -12.70 -1.12 15.63
N VAL A 102 -13.94 -1.21 15.16
CA VAL A 102 -15.00 -2.06 15.69
C VAL A 102 -15.12 -3.41 15.00
N ARG A 103 -14.14 -3.79 14.18
CA ARG A 103 -14.12 -5.06 13.43
C ARG A 103 -12.82 -5.79 13.69
N LYS A 104 -12.91 -7.12 13.87
CA LYS A 104 -11.74 -7.97 14.06
C LYS A 104 -10.81 -7.94 12.84
N ILE A 105 -9.50 -8.03 13.07
CA ILE A 105 -8.47 -8.02 12.04
C ILE A 105 -8.72 -9.09 10.97
N GLY A 106 -8.97 -10.33 11.37
CA GLY A 106 -9.19 -11.44 10.44
C GLY A 106 -10.41 -11.26 9.53
N VAL A 107 -11.43 -10.54 10.00
CA VAL A 107 -12.62 -10.21 9.19
C VAL A 107 -12.24 -9.20 8.11
N GLN A 108 -11.49 -8.17 8.45
CA GLN A 108 -11.08 -7.12 7.52
C GLN A 108 -10.14 -7.64 6.45
N ILE A 109 -9.17 -8.51 6.84
CA ILE A 109 -8.27 -9.15 5.88
C ILE A 109 -9.06 -10.07 4.92
N HIS A 110 -10.02 -10.85 5.44
CA HIS A 110 -10.86 -11.70 4.60
C HIS A 110 -11.68 -10.89 3.60
N GLU A 111 -12.23 -9.74 4.00
CA GLU A 111 -12.97 -8.87 3.08
C GLU A 111 -12.06 -8.29 2.00
N ALA A 112 -10.87 -7.81 2.35
CA ALA A 112 -9.90 -7.30 1.38
C ALA A 112 -9.56 -8.37 0.31
N VAL A 113 -9.43 -9.64 0.71
CA VAL A 113 -9.21 -10.75 -0.24
C VAL A 113 -10.48 -11.04 -1.05
N SER A 114 -11.65 -11.01 -0.42
CA SER A 114 -12.93 -11.38 -1.06
C SER A 114 -13.36 -10.40 -2.17
N GLU A 115 -12.85 -9.17 -2.17
CA GLU A 115 -13.05 -8.21 -3.28
C GLU A 115 -12.39 -8.67 -4.59
N HIS A 116 -11.39 -9.56 -4.52
CA HIS A 116 -10.57 -9.95 -5.67
C HIS A 116 -10.65 -11.42 -6.04
N GLU A 117 -10.92 -12.29 -5.07
CA GLU A 117 -11.00 -13.74 -5.30
C GLU A 117 -11.95 -14.41 -4.32
N LYS A 118 -12.47 -15.58 -4.72
CA LYS A 118 -13.22 -16.45 -3.82
C LYS A 118 -12.25 -17.26 -2.98
N ALA A 119 -12.13 -16.93 -1.69
CA ALA A 119 -11.33 -17.68 -0.74
C ALA A 119 -12.12 -17.92 0.57
N SER A 120 -11.98 -19.08 1.15
CA SER A 120 -12.59 -19.38 2.45
C SER A 120 -11.88 -18.60 3.56
N ARG A 121 -12.59 -18.35 4.68
CA ARG A 121 -11.98 -17.72 5.86
C ARG A 121 -10.76 -18.48 6.37
N HIS A 122 -10.80 -19.81 6.30
CA HIS A 122 -9.70 -20.67 6.74
C HIS A 122 -8.45 -20.48 5.85
N GLU A 123 -8.61 -20.45 4.52
CA GLU A 123 -7.50 -20.22 3.59
C GLU A 123 -6.87 -18.82 3.80
N VAL A 124 -7.70 -17.79 3.99
CA VAL A 124 -7.20 -16.43 4.24
C VAL A 124 -6.47 -16.37 5.59
N ARG A 125 -6.98 -17.00 6.65
CA ARG A 125 -6.29 -17.09 7.95
C ARG A 125 -4.92 -17.74 7.83
N ASN A 126 -4.83 -18.85 7.10
CA ASN A 126 -3.56 -19.54 6.89
C ASN A 126 -2.54 -18.67 6.15
N ARG A 127 -2.94 -18.03 5.04
CA ARG A 127 -2.08 -17.10 4.29
C ARG A 127 -1.62 -15.93 5.16
N ALA A 128 -2.53 -15.31 5.90
CA ALA A 128 -2.22 -14.23 6.81
C ALA A 128 -1.24 -14.69 7.90
N GLY A 129 -1.45 -15.87 8.48
CA GLY A 129 -0.56 -16.47 9.48
C GLY A 129 0.86 -16.69 8.96
N GLU A 130 1.02 -17.18 7.72
CA GLU A 130 2.34 -17.33 7.09
C GLU A 130 3.07 -15.99 6.92
N ILE A 131 2.36 -14.95 6.47
CA ILE A 131 2.94 -13.62 6.31
C ILE A 131 3.26 -13.02 7.68
N MET A 132 2.33 -13.05 8.64
CA MET A 132 2.51 -12.54 9.98
C MET A 132 3.74 -13.15 10.67
N LYS A 133 3.94 -14.46 10.54
CA LYS A 133 5.12 -15.15 11.06
C LYS A 133 6.43 -14.60 10.46
N LYS A 134 6.45 -14.35 9.15
CA LYS A 134 7.63 -13.78 8.47
C LYS A 134 8.00 -12.37 8.96
N ILE A 135 6.99 -11.57 9.30
CA ILE A 135 7.19 -10.20 9.81
C ILE A 135 7.17 -10.11 11.34
N GLY A 136 7.41 -11.24 12.04
CA GLY A 136 7.60 -11.28 13.49
C GLY A 136 6.32 -11.15 14.33
N LEU A 137 5.13 -11.41 13.77
CA LEU A 137 3.88 -11.59 14.52
C LEU A 137 3.64 -13.08 14.77
N ASN A 138 4.23 -13.64 15.82
CA ASN A 138 4.23 -15.09 16.07
C ASN A 138 2.89 -15.67 16.54
N ASP A 139 2.00 -14.85 17.12
CA ASP A 139 0.67 -15.27 17.59
C ASP A 139 -0.41 -14.77 16.62
N ALA A 140 -0.36 -15.29 15.39
CA ALA A 140 -1.23 -14.83 14.31
C ALA A 140 -2.72 -15.05 14.63
N ASP A 141 -3.08 -16.17 15.26
CA ASP A 141 -4.48 -16.46 15.59
C ASP A 141 -5.05 -15.44 16.57
N ARG A 142 -4.33 -15.13 17.64
CA ARG A 142 -4.72 -14.07 18.58
C ARG A 142 -4.86 -12.72 17.86
N VAL A 143 -3.90 -12.35 17.01
CA VAL A 143 -3.94 -11.09 16.26
C VAL A 143 -5.15 -11.03 15.34
N LEU A 144 -5.44 -12.09 14.61
CA LEU A 144 -6.60 -12.17 13.70
C LEU A 144 -7.94 -12.09 14.44
N ASP A 145 -8.00 -12.55 15.69
CA ASP A 145 -9.19 -12.47 16.53
C ASP A 145 -9.30 -11.21 17.38
N SER A 146 -8.26 -10.35 17.37
CA SER A 146 -8.24 -9.07 18.06
C SER A 146 -8.87 -7.95 17.22
N TYR A 147 -9.26 -6.87 17.92
CA TYR A 147 -9.61 -5.58 17.32
C TYR A 147 -8.37 -4.68 17.20
N PRO A 148 -8.35 -3.70 16.27
CA PRO A 148 -7.21 -2.80 16.12
C PRO A 148 -6.78 -2.06 17.38
N PHE A 149 -7.71 -1.69 18.24
CA PHE A 149 -7.43 -0.98 19.50
C PHE A 149 -6.77 -1.86 20.58
N GLU A 150 -6.86 -3.18 20.47
CA GLU A 150 -6.21 -4.15 21.36
C GLU A 150 -4.74 -4.40 21.00
N LEU A 151 -4.29 -3.89 19.84
CA LEU A 151 -2.96 -4.08 19.30
C LEU A 151 -2.09 -2.82 19.52
N SER A 152 -0.79 -3.02 19.75
CA SER A 152 0.17 -1.91 19.75
C SER A 152 0.31 -1.26 18.37
N GLY A 153 0.90 -0.04 18.31
CA GLY A 153 1.17 0.64 17.04
C GLY A 153 1.98 -0.21 16.07
N GLY A 154 3.07 -0.82 16.55
CA GLY A 154 3.89 -1.70 15.73
C GLY A 154 3.19 -3.00 15.29
N MET A 155 2.23 -3.53 16.08
CA MET A 155 1.40 -4.66 15.66
C MET A 155 0.41 -4.24 14.57
N ASN A 156 -0.26 -3.10 14.71
CA ASN A 156 -1.15 -2.56 13.67
C ASN A 156 -0.40 -2.28 12.36
N GLN A 157 0.84 -1.76 12.45
CA GLN A 157 1.69 -1.56 11.27
C GLN A 157 1.99 -2.88 10.57
N ARG A 158 2.37 -3.92 11.31
CA ARG A 158 2.60 -5.26 10.73
C ARG A 158 1.33 -5.89 10.18
N VAL A 159 0.17 -5.67 10.78
CA VAL A 159 -1.13 -6.06 10.21
C VAL A 159 -1.38 -5.36 8.88
N GLY A 160 -1.10 -4.05 8.78
CA GLY A 160 -1.19 -3.30 7.53
C GLY A 160 -0.29 -3.86 6.44
N ILE A 161 0.96 -4.18 6.78
CA ILE A 161 1.91 -4.85 5.86
C ILE A 161 1.37 -6.21 5.41
N CYS A 162 0.87 -7.04 6.34
CA CYS A 162 0.24 -8.32 6.02
C CYS A 162 -0.92 -8.15 5.03
N THR A 163 -1.80 -7.20 5.28
CA THR A 163 -2.95 -6.92 4.41
C THR A 163 -2.51 -6.47 3.02
N ALA A 164 -1.51 -5.59 2.92
CA ALA A 164 -0.98 -5.13 1.64
C ALA A 164 -0.33 -6.24 0.82
N MET A 165 0.24 -7.26 1.48
CA MET A 165 0.98 -8.35 0.84
C MET A 165 0.16 -9.62 0.60
N ILE A 166 -1.04 -9.76 1.17
CA ILE A 166 -1.78 -11.04 1.17
C ILE A 166 -2.16 -11.51 -0.23
N MET A 167 -2.38 -10.59 -1.16
CA MET A 167 -2.66 -10.89 -2.57
C MET A 167 -1.39 -11.06 -3.41
N ARG A 168 -0.20 -10.98 -2.80
CA ARG A 168 1.12 -11.06 -3.49
C ARG A 168 1.22 -10.08 -4.65
N PRO A 169 1.05 -8.78 -4.41
CA PRO A 169 1.05 -7.76 -5.45
C PRO A 169 2.38 -7.74 -6.21
N LYS A 170 2.35 -7.28 -7.46
CA LYS A 170 3.55 -7.09 -8.29
C LYS A 170 4.28 -5.79 -7.94
N LEU A 171 3.54 -4.78 -7.50
CA LEU A 171 4.03 -3.49 -7.03
C LEU A 171 3.57 -3.28 -5.59
N LEU A 172 4.51 -3.06 -4.68
CA LEU A 172 4.21 -2.66 -3.31
C LEU A 172 4.66 -1.21 -3.12
N LEU A 173 3.72 -0.34 -2.83
CA LEU A 173 3.96 1.05 -2.47
C LEU A 173 4.00 1.14 -0.94
N ALA A 174 4.98 1.84 -0.38
CA ALA A 174 5.14 1.95 1.06
C ALA A 174 5.43 3.40 1.46
N ASP A 175 4.52 3.99 2.25
CA ASP A 175 4.65 5.34 2.78
C ASP A 175 5.13 5.23 4.24
N GLU A 176 6.40 5.49 4.48
CA GLU A 176 7.08 5.37 5.78
C GLU A 176 6.76 4.05 6.53
N PRO A 177 6.94 2.87 5.89
CA PRO A 177 6.40 1.59 6.40
C PRO A 177 6.97 1.14 7.73
N THR A 178 8.05 1.75 8.19
CA THR A 178 8.78 1.36 9.41
C THR A 178 8.75 2.40 10.52
N SER A 179 8.02 3.51 10.34
CA SER A 179 8.00 4.64 11.30
C SER A 179 7.50 4.23 12.70
N ALA A 180 6.62 3.23 12.81
CA ALA A 180 6.08 2.70 14.07
C ALA A 180 6.78 1.42 14.56
N LEU A 181 7.88 0.97 13.90
CA LEU A 181 8.59 -0.26 14.21
C LEU A 181 9.94 0.02 14.90
N ASP A 182 10.32 -0.83 15.85
CA ASP A 182 11.67 -0.83 16.39
C ASP A 182 12.72 -1.33 15.35
N VAL A 183 13.99 -0.99 15.58
CA VAL A 183 15.08 -1.24 14.63
C VAL A 183 15.23 -2.73 14.26
N THR A 184 14.95 -3.64 15.20
CA THR A 184 15.07 -5.08 14.98
C THR A 184 13.98 -5.56 14.01
N VAL A 185 12.75 -5.08 14.17
CA VAL A 185 11.60 -5.43 13.33
C VAL A 185 11.68 -4.73 11.97
N GLN A 186 12.22 -3.51 11.91
CA GLN A 186 12.47 -2.81 10.63
C GLN A 186 13.27 -3.67 9.67
N LYS A 187 14.35 -4.31 10.16
CA LYS A 187 15.19 -5.19 9.35
C LYS A 187 14.39 -6.38 8.79
N GLN A 188 13.55 -7.03 9.60
CA GLN A 188 12.73 -8.17 9.17
C GLN A 188 11.66 -7.82 8.14
N VAL A 189 11.22 -6.57 8.09
CA VAL A 189 10.20 -6.11 7.15
C VAL A 189 10.81 -5.71 5.80
N VAL A 190 12.07 -5.28 5.79
CA VAL A 190 12.76 -4.81 4.57
C VAL A 190 13.49 -5.95 3.84
N GLU A 191 13.90 -7.00 4.54
CA GLU A 191 14.47 -8.23 3.96
C GLU A 191 13.38 -9.16 3.42
#